data_ade92cda932dc6cc1eea0859dc2ba170
#
_entry.id   ade92cda932dc6cc1eea0859dc2ba170
#
_cell.length_a   1.000
_cell.length_b   1.000
_cell.length_c   1.000
_cell.angle_alpha   90.00
_cell.angle_beta   90.00
_cell.angle_gamma   90.00
#
_symmetry.space_group_name_H-M   'P 1'
#
loop_
_entity.id
_entity.type
_entity.pdbx_description
1 polymer ?
#
loop_
_entity_poly.entity_id
_entity_poly.type
_entity_poly.pdbx_seq_one_letter_code
_entity_poly.pdbx_strand_id
1 'polypeptide(L)'
;ERRVSNSGFQTVVELFPEAEPKIYEMGLPIETIDFPLSIDVQQRIPLREQRDTLVTWYRVELFAKLLSARIDHMPAESLRDNYVLKAAEGIHYLSDAAMQKIANAWTEGKPYAASPQMMSVATGQHVQVVNLRTLPEAIRDLVKKVGTDVKQVLRERQTEFCPQVEPTYEEKRLINCWEWIAEGINKPCVVVVAAGKPNAEASFDRSGNILTIYKEVLGEDFFRAPLKVQQLGLLIHELAHWKIHEESHGANFHSDAENVGAAVAVFLMENYYEATQKGSAI
;
A
#
# COMPACT_ATOMS: atom_id res chain seq x y z
N GLU A 1 16.60 -31.88 -1.95
CA GLU A 1 15.26 -32.45 -1.83
C GLU A 1 14.43 -31.56 -0.89
N ARG A 2 13.35 -30.98 -1.35
CA ARG A 2 12.45 -30.16 -0.51
C ARG A 2 11.03 -30.65 -0.61
N ARG A 3 10.41 -30.87 0.55
CA ARG A 3 9.00 -31.22 0.64
C ARG A 3 8.16 -29.96 0.60
N VAL A 4 7.25 -29.89 -0.37
CA VAL A 4 6.23 -28.84 -0.45
C VAL A 4 4.90 -29.46 0.00
N SER A 5 4.34 -28.96 1.10
CA SER A 5 3.04 -29.40 1.59
C SER A 5 1.93 -28.67 0.86
N ASN A 6 0.96 -29.39 0.31
CA ASN A 6 -0.24 -28.83 -0.28
C ASN A 6 -1.45 -29.55 0.28
N SER A 7 -2.35 -28.86 0.95
CA SER A 7 -3.69 -29.33 1.42
C SER A 7 -3.70 -30.77 1.96
N GLY A 8 -2.73 -31.11 2.82
CA GLY A 8 -2.63 -32.45 3.43
C GLY A 8 -1.80 -33.48 2.65
N PHE A 9 -1.38 -33.19 1.42
CA PHE A 9 -0.46 -34.02 0.67
C PHE A 9 0.96 -33.45 0.74
N GLN A 10 1.92 -34.31 1.09
CA GLN A 10 3.35 -33.96 1.01
C GLN A 10 3.87 -34.38 -0.35
N THR A 11 4.34 -33.42 -1.13
CA THR A 11 5.00 -33.70 -2.41
C THR A 11 6.50 -33.45 -2.27
N VAL A 12 7.30 -34.38 -2.80
CA VAL A 12 8.72 -34.20 -2.97
C VAL A 12 8.95 -33.47 -4.28
N VAL A 13 9.74 -32.39 -4.25
CA VAL A 13 10.15 -31.66 -5.43
C VAL A 13 11.66 -31.66 -5.45
N GLU A 14 12.25 -32.19 -6.53
CA GLU A 14 13.67 -32.17 -6.78
C GLU A 14 14.02 -30.97 -7.65
N LEU A 15 15.08 -30.24 -7.30
CA LEU A 15 15.58 -29.09 -8.04
C LEU A 15 17.00 -29.36 -8.48
N PHE A 16 17.28 -29.20 -9.75
CA PHE A 16 18.61 -29.43 -10.32
C PHE A 16 18.91 -28.46 -11.48
N PRO A 17 20.21 -28.16 -11.71
CA PRO A 17 20.59 -27.26 -12.79
C PRO A 17 20.51 -27.95 -14.15
N GLU A 18 19.96 -27.25 -15.15
CA GLU A 18 20.02 -27.61 -16.58
C GLU A 18 20.28 -26.36 -17.41
N ALA A 19 20.83 -26.55 -18.63
CA ALA A 19 21.04 -25.44 -19.56
C ALA A 19 19.73 -24.77 -20.00
N GLU A 20 18.67 -25.57 -20.15
CA GLU A 20 17.30 -25.14 -20.39
C GLU A 20 16.41 -25.72 -19.29
N PRO A 21 16.07 -24.95 -18.26
CA PRO A 21 15.25 -25.44 -17.16
C PRO A 21 13.88 -25.92 -17.61
N LYS A 22 13.45 -27.06 -17.06
CA LYS A 22 12.18 -27.73 -17.40
C LYS A 22 11.40 -28.14 -16.15
N ILE A 23 10.11 -28.34 -16.33
CA ILE A 23 9.29 -29.05 -15.35
C ILE A 23 9.18 -30.52 -15.80
N TYR A 24 9.32 -31.40 -14.81
CA TYR A 24 9.20 -32.84 -14.95
C TYR A 24 8.07 -33.36 -14.06
N GLU A 25 7.36 -34.37 -14.53
CA GLU A 25 6.44 -35.21 -13.76
C GLU A 25 7.09 -36.58 -13.55
N MET A 26 7.59 -36.87 -12.36
CA MET A 26 8.25 -38.16 -12.06
C MET A 26 9.32 -38.55 -13.10
N GLY A 27 10.20 -37.61 -13.43
CA GLY A 27 11.30 -37.79 -14.38
C GLY A 27 10.91 -37.59 -15.86
N LEU A 28 9.64 -37.40 -16.19
CA LEU A 28 9.17 -37.14 -17.58
C LEU A 28 9.12 -35.64 -17.84
N PRO A 29 9.85 -35.13 -18.85
CA PRO A 29 9.83 -33.70 -19.18
C PRO A 29 8.48 -33.27 -19.73
N ILE A 30 7.96 -32.15 -19.23
CA ILE A 30 6.66 -31.58 -19.61
C ILE A 30 6.87 -30.32 -20.45
N GLU A 31 7.51 -29.29 -19.89
CA GLU A 31 7.69 -28.01 -20.55
C GLU A 31 8.95 -27.28 -20.11
N THR A 32 9.50 -26.43 -20.97
CA THR A 32 10.58 -25.48 -20.63
C THR A 32 10.01 -24.33 -19.83
N ILE A 33 10.74 -23.87 -18.81
CA ILE A 33 10.30 -22.83 -17.89
C ILE A 33 11.34 -21.73 -17.75
N ASP A 34 10.84 -20.53 -17.45
CA ASP A 34 11.65 -19.41 -17.02
C ASP A 34 11.79 -19.47 -15.48
N PHE A 35 12.66 -20.37 -15.03
CA PHE A 35 13.02 -20.57 -13.63
C PHE A 35 14.50 -20.97 -13.57
N PRO A 36 15.27 -20.59 -12.51
CA PRO A 36 16.71 -20.82 -12.50
C PRO A 36 17.15 -22.29 -12.41
N LEU A 37 16.23 -23.18 -12.14
CA LEU A 37 16.48 -24.61 -11.98
C LEU A 37 15.35 -25.42 -12.61
N SER A 38 15.67 -26.61 -13.09
CA SER A 38 14.68 -27.63 -13.44
C SER A 38 13.97 -28.13 -12.18
N ILE A 39 12.69 -28.47 -12.34
CA ILE A 39 11.78 -28.84 -11.27
C ILE A 39 11.21 -30.22 -11.58
N ASP A 40 11.55 -31.23 -10.82
CA ASP A 40 10.91 -32.55 -10.92
C ASP A 40 9.93 -32.76 -9.75
N VAL A 41 8.66 -32.85 -10.06
CA VAL A 41 7.58 -33.07 -9.10
C VAL A 41 7.29 -34.57 -9.02
N GLN A 42 7.57 -35.18 -7.90
CA GLN A 42 7.47 -36.64 -7.66
C GLN A 42 6.03 -37.10 -7.41
N GLN A 43 5.10 -36.56 -8.18
CA GLN A 43 3.69 -36.95 -8.22
C GLN A 43 3.06 -36.51 -9.54
N ARG A 44 1.84 -37.00 -9.83
CA ARG A 44 1.04 -36.48 -10.94
C ARG A 44 0.69 -35.00 -10.73
N ILE A 45 0.84 -34.22 -11.77
CA ILE A 45 0.57 -32.78 -11.78
C ILE A 45 -0.57 -32.44 -12.73
N PRO A 46 -1.33 -31.36 -12.46
CA PRO A 46 -2.39 -30.93 -13.36
C PRO A 46 -1.82 -30.39 -14.68
N LEU A 47 -2.03 -31.13 -15.76
CA LEU A 47 -1.64 -30.77 -17.12
C LEU A 47 -2.86 -30.33 -17.92
N ARG A 48 -2.65 -29.53 -19.00
CA ARG A 48 -3.66 -29.25 -19.98
C ARG A 48 -4.03 -30.55 -20.76
N GLU A 49 -5.10 -30.49 -21.52
CA GLU A 49 -5.63 -31.69 -22.27
C GLU A 49 -4.58 -32.37 -23.13
N GLN A 50 -3.69 -31.61 -23.77
CA GLN A 50 -2.59 -32.10 -24.60
C GLN A 50 -1.43 -32.69 -23.79
N ARG A 51 -1.44 -32.52 -22.46
CA ARG A 51 -0.41 -32.99 -21.51
C ARG A 51 1.00 -32.45 -21.77
N ASP A 52 1.11 -31.32 -22.43
CA ASP A 52 2.35 -30.67 -22.86
C ASP A 52 2.70 -29.46 -22.00
N THR A 53 1.76 -28.96 -21.20
CA THR A 53 1.94 -27.80 -20.34
C THR A 53 1.14 -27.92 -19.05
N LEU A 54 1.65 -27.26 -18.00
CA LEU A 54 0.94 -27.11 -16.72
C LEU A 54 -0.30 -26.23 -16.88
N VAL A 55 -1.32 -26.52 -16.07
CA VAL A 55 -2.41 -25.55 -15.89
C VAL A 55 -1.89 -24.32 -15.15
N THR A 56 -2.34 -23.14 -15.55
CA THR A 56 -1.77 -21.85 -15.08
C THR A 56 -1.81 -21.70 -13.56
N TRP A 57 -2.93 -22.00 -12.91
CA TRP A 57 -3.06 -21.84 -11.46
C TRP A 57 -2.07 -22.73 -10.69
N TYR A 58 -1.81 -23.96 -11.15
CA TYR A 58 -0.86 -24.87 -10.50
C TYR A 58 0.59 -24.38 -10.68
N ARG A 59 0.94 -23.87 -11.87
CA ARG A 59 2.26 -23.25 -12.12
C ARG A 59 2.54 -22.09 -11.16
N VAL A 60 1.56 -21.18 -11.03
CA VAL A 60 1.65 -20.03 -10.14
C VAL A 60 1.84 -20.48 -8.68
N GLU A 61 1.04 -21.45 -8.23
CA GLU A 61 1.16 -22.00 -6.88
C GLU A 61 2.52 -22.67 -6.65
N LEU A 62 2.97 -23.51 -7.59
CA LEU A 62 4.24 -24.22 -7.50
C LEU A 62 5.41 -23.23 -7.40
N PHE A 63 5.45 -22.22 -8.28
CA PHE A 63 6.50 -21.21 -8.28
C PHE A 63 6.50 -20.38 -7.00
N ALA A 64 5.34 -19.97 -6.51
CA ALA A 64 5.23 -19.21 -5.27
C ALA A 64 5.72 -20.01 -4.05
N LYS A 65 5.36 -21.29 -3.97
CA LYS A 65 5.80 -22.19 -2.89
C LYS A 65 7.30 -22.48 -2.96
N LEU A 66 7.85 -22.74 -4.15
CA LEU A 66 9.29 -22.98 -4.34
C LEU A 66 10.10 -21.73 -4.01
N LEU A 67 9.62 -20.55 -4.46
CA LEU A 67 10.24 -19.27 -4.15
C LEU A 67 10.25 -19.04 -2.64
N SER A 68 9.11 -19.23 -1.98
CA SER A 68 9.00 -19.11 -0.52
C SER A 68 9.95 -20.04 0.22
N ALA A 69 10.09 -21.27 -0.26
CA ALA A 69 10.97 -22.25 0.37
C ALA A 69 12.46 -21.95 0.20
N ARG A 70 12.85 -21.15 -0.83
CA ARG A 70 14.23 -20.82 -1.14
C ARG A 70 14.61 -19.36 -0.87
N ILE A 71 13.66 -18.56 -0.45
CA ILE A 71 13.81 -17.11 -0.38
C ILE A 71 15.05 -16.64 0.39
N ASP A 72 15.44 -17.37 1.44
CA ASP A 72 16.58 -17.02 2.28
C ASP A 72 17.95 -17.21 1.57
N HIS A 73 17.96 -18.06 0.54
CA HIS A 73 19.18 -18.40 -0.22
C HIS A 73 19.25 -17.66 -1.56
N MET A 74 18.30 -16.80 -1.86
CA MET A 74 18.25 -16.08 -3.14
C MET A 74 18.94 -14.72 -3.02
N PRO A 75 19.83 -14.37 -3.97
CA PRO A 75 20.41 -13.03 -4.04
C PRO A 75 19.33 -12.01 -4.43
N ALA A 76 19.51 -10.77 -3.97
CA ALA A 76 18.51 -9.71 -4.16
C ALA A 76 18.29 -9.39 -5.66
N GLU A 77 19.33 -9.52 -6.48
CA GLU A 77 19.25 -9.26 -7.92
C GLU A 77 18.27 -10.22 -8.61
N SER A 78 18.31 -11.51 -8.25
CA SER A 78 17.44 -12.53 -8.85
C SER A 78 15.96 -12.37 -8.45
N LEU A 79 15.66 -11.57 -7.41
CA LEU A 79 14.28 -11.28 -7.02
C LEU A 79 13.57 -10.29 -7.95
N ARG A 80 14.26 -9.80 -8.99
CA ARG A 80 13.69 -8.95 -10.05
C ARG A 80 13.46 -9.69 -11.36
N ASP A 81 13.74 -10.98 -11.42
CA ASP A 81 13.59 -11.79 -12.62
C ASP A 81 12.11 -12.13 -12.92
N ASN A 82 11.84 -12.50 -14.18
CA ASN A 82 10.49 -12.79 -14.65
C ASN A 82 9.77 -13.92 -13.89
N TYR A 83 10.49 -14.95 -13.47
CA TYR A 83 9.89 -16.04 -12.69
C TYR A 83 9.36 -15.58 -11.33
N VAL A 84 9.98 -14.54 -10.74
CA VAL A 84 9.49 -13.93 -9.50
C VAL A 84 8.19 -13.17 -9.75
N LEU A 85 8.06 -12.48 -10.90
CA LEU A 85 6.81 -11.83 -11.28
C LEU A 85 5.67 -12.86 -11.40
N LYS A 86 5.93 -13.99 -12.05
CA LYS A 86 4.94 -15.09 -12.17
C LYS A 86 4.59 -15.70 -10.80
N ALA A 87 5.57 -15.85 -9.92
CA ALA A 87 5.31 -16.31 -8.56
C ALA A 87 4.51 -15.28 -7.73
N ALA A 88 4.74 -13.98 -7.94
CA ALA A 88 4.02 -12.90 -7.27
C ALA A 88 2.54 -12.81 -7.66
N GLU A 89 2.13 -13.30 -8.86
CA GLU A 89 0.71 -13.50 -9.21
C GLU A 89 0.01 -14.42 -8.21
N GLY A 90 0.76 -15.34 -7.59
CA GLY A 90 0.31 -16.25 -6.55
C GLY A 90 0.52 -15.71 -5.13
N ILE A 91 0.25 -14.45 -4.87
CA ILE A 91 0.49 -13.77 -3.58
C ILE A 91 -0.04 -14.54 -2.36
N HIS A 92 -1.14 -15.29 -2.52
CA HIS A 92 -1.75 -16.10 -1.46
C HIS A 92 -0.94 -17.34 -1.09
N TYR A 93 -0.04 -17.78 -1.96
CA TYR A 93 0.83 -18.94 -1.75
C TYR A 93 2.24 -18.55 -1.30
N LEU A 94 2.57 -17.24 -1.33
CA LEU A 94 3.84 -16.73 -0.84
C LEU A 94 3.85 -16.65 0.69
N SER A 95 4.98 -17.03 1.30
CA SER A 95 5.21 -16.76 2.74
C SER A 95 5.41 -15.26 2.99
N ASP A 96 5.12 -14.80 4.21
CA ASP A 96 5.34 -13.40 4.60
C ASP A 96 6.80 -12.98 4.41
N ALA A 97 7.75 -13.87 4.76
CA ALA A 97 9.18 -13.63 4.53
C ALA A 97 9.52 -13.45 3.04
N ALA A 98 8.92 -14.28 2.16
CA ALA A 98 9.11 -14.15 0.72
C ALA A 98 8.51 -12.84 0.20
N MET A 99 7.29 -12.51 0.60
CA MET A 99 6.65 -11.25 0.23
C MET A 99 7.49 -10.04 0.64
N GLN A 100 7.95 -10.00 1.88
CA GLN A 100 8.78 -8.90 2.39
C GLN A 100 10.10 -8.77 1.64
N LYS A 101 10.78 -9.89 1.37
CA LYS A 101 12.07 -9.87 0.68
C LYS A 101 11.93 -9.45 -0.79
N ILE A 102 10.88 -9.89 -1.48
CA ILE A 102 10.55 -9.45 -2.83
C ILE A 102 10.22 -7.95 -2.82
N ALA A 103 9.32 -7.49 -1.92
CA ALA A 103 8.98 -6.08 -1.80
C ALA A 103 10.24 -5.21 -1.62
N ASN A 104 11.11 -5.58 -0.69
CA ASN A 104 12.34 -4.87 -0.41
C ASN A 104 13.29 -4.83 -1.63
N ALA A 105 13.39 -5.92 -2.39
CA ALA A 105 14.20 -5.96 -3.61
C ALA A 105 13.67 -4.97 -4.67
N TRP A 106 12.35 -4.87 -4.84
CA TRP A 106 11.74 -3.98 -5.83
C TRP A 106 11.65 -2.52 -5.38
N THR A 107 11.55 -2.27 -4.09
CA THR A 107 11.50 -0.91 -3.53
C THR A 107 12.86 -0.42 -3.02
N GLU A 108 13.89 -1.25 -3.03
CA GLU A 108 15.20 -0.98 -2.43
C GLU A 108 15.08 -0.61 -0.94
N GLY A 109 14.09 -1.19 -0.26
CA GLY A 109 13.77 -0.88 1.13
C GLY A 109 13.14 0.51 1.35
N LYS A 110 12.85 1.26 0.28
CA LYS A 110 12.22 2.58 0.36
C LYS A 110 10.71 2.44 0.52
N PRO A 111 10.05 3.38 1.21
CA PRO A 111 8.60 3.44 1.25
C PRO A 111 8.02 3.71 -0.14
N TYR A 112 6.78 3.30 -0.37
CA TYR A 112 6.10 3.56 -1.63
C TYR A 112 5.14 4.74 -1.53
N ALA A 113 4.96 5.43 -2.67
CA ALA A 113 3.92 6.44 -2.86
C ALA A 113 2.87 5.91 -3.85
N ALA A 114 1.61 5.91 -3.45
CA ALA A 114 0.51 5.39 -4.26
C ALA A 114 0.11 6.36 -5.40
N SER A 115 0.35 7.65 -5.23
CA SER A 115 0.00 8.68 -6.21
C SER A 115 1.15 9.65 -6.48
N PRO A 116 1.15 10.34 -7.66
CA PRO A 116 2.12 11.38 -7.97
C PRO A 116 2.11 12.53 -6.95
N GLN A 117 0.94 12.85 -6.39
CA GLN A 117 0.78 13.87 -5.38
C GLN A 117 1.55 13.49 -4.10
N MET A 118 1.42 12.24 -3.65
CA MET A 118 2.18 11.76 -2.49
C MET A 118 3.69 11.71 -2.75
N MET A 119 4.12 11.49 -3.98
CA MET A 119 5.53 11.64 -4.35
C MET A 119 6.02 13.09 -4.17
N SER A 120 5.22 14.06 -4.58
CA SER A 120 5.55 15.49 -4.40
C SER A 120 5.68 15.84 -2.91
N VAL A 121 4.73 15.39 -2.09
CA VAL A 121 4.79 15.55 -0.62
C VAL A 121 6.05 14.93 -0.04
N ALA A 122 6.35 13.68 -0.40
CA ALA A 122 7.55 12.98 0.07
C ALA A 122 8.84 13.71 -0.31
N THR A 123 8.91 14.21 -1.56
CA THR A 123 10.06 14.99 -2.04
C THR A 123 10.23 16.27 -1.24
N GLY A 124 9.16 17.00 -0.96
CA GLY A 124 9.18 18.20 -0.13
C GLY A 124 9.67 17.93 1.30
N GLN A 125 9.46 16.71 1.81
CA GLN A 125 9.91 16.24 3.11
C GLN A 125 11.27 15.50 3.07
N HIS A 126 11.98 15.54 1.94
CA HIS A 126 13.24 14.81 1.75
C HIS A 126 13.15 13.30 2.03
N VAL A 127 11.99 12.68 1.76
CA VAL A 127 11.78 11.23 1.84
C VAL A 127 11.95 10.63 0.45
N GLN A 128 12.92 9.72 0.31
CA GLN A 128 13.07 8.94 -0.92
C GLN A 128 11.96 7.89 -0.98
N VAL A 129 11.22 7.85 -2.08
CA VAL A 129 10.09 6.94 -2.27
C VAL A 129 10.12 6.27 -3.63
N VAL A 130 9.48 5.10 -3.73
CA VAL A 130 9.23 4.43 -4.99
C VAL A 130 7.81 4.73 -5.46
N ASN A 131 7.66 5.07 -6.74
CA ASN A 131 6.34 5.24 -7.34
C ASN A 131 5.69 3.87 -7.56
N LEU A 132 4.63 3.58 -6.82
CA LEU A 132 3.93 2.32 -6.92
C LEU A 132 3.41 2.03 -8.35
N ARG A 133 3.05 3.07 -9.12
CA ARG A 133 2.53 2.93 -10.48
C ARG A 133 3.58 2.47 -11.50
N THR A 134 4.87 2.64 -11.21
CA THR A 134 5.96 2.19 -12.09
C THR A 134 6.29 0.71 -11.91
N LEU A 135 5.78 0.06 -10.86
CA LEU A 135 6.01 -1.35 -10.58
C LEU A 135 5.06 -2.24 -11.41
N PRO A 136 5.48 -3.46 -11.77
CA PRO A 136 4.59 -4.47 -12.36
C PRO A 136 3.37 -4.75 -11.46
N GLU A 137 2.23 -5.10 -12.03
CA GLU A 137 0.96 -5.25 -11.31
C GLU A 137 1.06 -6.22 -10.13
N ALA A 138 1.59 -7.43 -10.36
CA ALA A 138 1.77 -8.42 -9.29
C ALA A 138 2.65 -7.91 -8.13
N ILE A 139 3.68 -7.12 -8.45
CA ILE A 139 4.57 -6.50 -7.45
C ILE A 139 3.86 -5.35 -6.73
N ARG A 140 3.03 -4.57 -7.43
CA ARG A 140 2.24 -3.50 -6.79
C ARG A 140 1.36 -4.03 -5.67
N ASP A 141 0.64 -5.13 -5.93
CA ASP A 141 -0.26 -5.71 -4.93
C ASP A 141 0.52 -6.31 -3.75
N LEU A 142 1.66 -6.91 -4.03
CA LEU A 142 2.57 -7.41 -3.02
C LEU A 142 3.14 -6.26 -2.16
N VAL A 143 3.61 -5.18 -2.78
CA VAL A 143 4.15 -3.99 -2.07
C VAL A 143 3.07 -3.30 -1.23
N LYS A 144 1.82 -3.19 -1.71
CA LYS A 144 0.71 -2.67 -0.90
C LYS A 144 0.44 -3.53 0.34
N LYS A 145 0.62 -4.84 0.24
CA LYS A 145 0.33 -5.77 1.34
C LYS A 145 1.38 -5.75 2.44
N VAL A 146 2.66 -5.65 2.09
CA VAL A 146 3.77 -5.80 3.06
C VAL A 146 4.76 -4.64 3.07
N GLY A 147 4.73 -3.74 2.10
CA GLY A 147 5.60 -2.56 2.02
C GLY A 147 5.15 -1.44 2.95
N THR A 148 6.04 -0.48 3.16
CA THR A 148 5.76 0.70 3.98
C THR A 148 5.17 1.82 3.12
N ASP A 149 3.97 2.30 3.45
CA ASP A 149 3.39 3.49 2.81
C ASP A 149 4.14 4.75 3.29
N VAL A 150 4.42 5.66 2.36
CA VAL A 150 5.05 6.94 2.68
C VAL A 150 4.24 7.75 3.70
N LYS A 151 2.92 7.64 3.69
CA LYS A 151 2.06 8.29 4.70
C LYS A 151 2.40 7.85 6.12
N GLN A 152 2.72 6.56 6.30
CA GLN A 152 3.14 6.05 7.61
C GLN A 152 4.47 6.69 8.05
N VAL A 153 5.47 6.73 7.16
CA VAL A 153 6.78 7.34 7.45
C VAL A 153 6.64 8.83 7.81
N LEU A 154 5.78 9.55 7.08
CA LEU A 154 5.54 10.96 7.35
C LEU A 154 4.84 11.17 8.71
N ARG A 155 3.88 10.31 9.06
CA ARG A 155 3.25 10.32 10.39
C ARG A 155 4.25 10.06 11.51
N GLU A 156 5.12 9.06 11.35
CA GLU A 156 6.14 8.71 12.33
C GLU A 156 7.12 9.86 12.55
N ARG A 157 7.55 10.57 11.51
CA ARG A 157 8.39 11.77 11.63
C ARG A 157 7.73 12.90 12.41
N GLN A 158 6.41 13.09 12.20
CA GLN A 158 5.64 14.10 12.92
C GLN A 158 5.54 13.80 14.42
N THR A 159 5.63 12.52 14.81
CA THR A 159 5.54 12.06 16.20
C THR A 159 6.68 12.61 17.07
N GLU A 160 7.83 12.94 16.48
CA GLU A 160 8.96 13.52 17.21
C GLU A 160 8.63 14.93 17.74
N PHE A 161 7.65 15.64 17.15
CA PHE A 161 7.29 17.02 17.50
C PHE A 161 5.97 17.13 18.29
N CYS A 162 5.08 16.17 18.17
CA CYS A 162 3.82 16.15 18.92
C CYS A 162 3.56 14.72 19.42
N PRO A 163 3.40 14.48 20.73
CA PRO A 163 3.10 13.15 21.25
C PRO A 163 1.80 12.65 20.63
N GLN A 164 1.91 11.67 19.76
CA GLN A 164 0.78 11.01 19.14
C GLN A 164 0.19 10.00 20.12
N VAL A 165 -1.13 9.96 20.17
CA VAL A 165 -1.87 8.86 20.75
C VAL A 165 -2.15 7.89 19.61
N GLU A 166 -2.02 6.58 19.83
CA GLU A 166 -2.43 5.62 18.82
C GLU A 166 -3.91 5.86 18.46
N PRO A 167 -4.23 6.16 17.20
CA PRO A 167 -5.59 6.56 16.83
C PRO A 167 -6.57 5.40 17.00
N THR A 168 -7.72 5.67 17.60
CA THR A 168 -8.84 4.75 17.72
C THR A 168 -9.39 4.36 16.35
N TYR A 169 -10.32 3.41 16.30
CA TYR A 169 -10.97 3.01 15.05
C TYR A 169 -11.69 4.19 14.37
N GLU A 170 -12.43 4.97 15.13
CA GLU A 170 -13.16 6.15 14.66
C GLU A 170 -12.22 7.24 14.13
N GLU A 171 -11.10 7.46 14.81
CA GLU A 171 -10.07 8.40 14.39
C GLU A 171 -9.40 7.94 13.10
N LYS A 172 -9.02 6.66 12.99
CA LYS A 172 -8.46 6.08 11.75
C LYS A 172 -9.42 6.23 10.57
N ARG A 173 -10.71 6.04 10.80
CA ARG A 173 -11.74 6.24 9.79
C ARG A 173 -11.81 7.69 9.32
N LEU A 174 -11.81 8.67 10.24
CA LEU A 174 -11.83 10.09 9.90
C LEU A 174 -10.56 10.49 9.15
N ILE A 175 -9.38 10.04 9.59
CA ILE A 175 -8.10 10.23 8.92
C ILE A 175 -8.19 9.77 7.47
N ASN A 176 -8.60 8.53 7.25
CA ASN A 176 -8.69 7.95 5.91
C ASN A 176 -9.70 8.69 5.02
N CYS A 177 -10.82 9.12 5.58
CA CYS A 177 -11.83 9.90 4.87
C CYS A 177 -11.27 11.28 4.45
N TRP A 178 -10.62 11.98 5.34
CA TRP A 178 -10.06 13.31 5.06
C TRP A 178 -8.91 13.25 4.05
N GLU A 179 -8.01 12.28 4.18
CA GLU A 179 -6.95 12.07 3.21
C GLU A 179 -7.49 11.75 1.80
N TRP A 180 -8.55 10.93 1.73
CA TRP A 180 -9.23 10.61 0.48
C TRP A 180 -9.91 11.83 -0.17
N ILE A 181 -10.59 12.67 0.62
CA ILE A 181 -11.20 13.93 0.13
C ILE A 181 -10.09 14.87 -0.36
N ALA A 182 -9.06 15.08 0.45
CA ALA A 182 -7.95 15.98 0.13
C ALA A 182 -7.22 15.55 -1.16
N GLU A 183 -7.00 14.25 -1.34
CA GLU A 183 -6.41 13.70 -2.57
C GLU A 183 -7.34 13.91 -3.77
N GLY A 184 -8.65 13.69 -3.60
CA GLY A 184 -9.66 13.85 -4.64
C GLY A 184 -9.79 15.28 -5.17
N ILE A 185 -9.57 16.29 -4.32
CA ILE A 185 -9.55 17.70 -4.72
C ILE A 185 -8.15 18.24 -5.07
N ASN A 186 -7.18 17.36 -5.34
CA ASN A 186 -5.78 17.69 -5.66
C ASN A 186 -5.05 18.52 -4.58
N LYS A 187 -5.39 18.32 -3.32
CA LYS A 187 -4.71 18.91 -2.15
C LYS A 187 -4.25 17.81 -1.18
N PRO A 188 -3.42 16.85 -1.61
CA PRO A 188 -3.05 15.70 -0.81
C PRO A 188 -2.32 16.13 0.47
N CYS A 189 -2.76 15.65 1.60
CA CYS A 189 -2.12 15.84 2.89
C CYS A 189 -2.06 14.54 3.68
N VAL A 190 -1.21 14.52 4.69
CA VAL A 190 -1.18 13.47 5.71
C VAL A 190 -1.93 13.99 6.93
N VAL A 191 -2.92 13.24 7.39
CA VAL A 191 -3.69 13.60 8.57
C VAL A 191 -3.15 12.89 9.80
N VAL A 192 -2.94 13.64 10.88
CA VAL A 192 -2.39 13.17 12.15
C VAL A 192 -3.32 13.57 13.28
N VAL A 193 -3.55 12.68 14.25
CA VAL A 193 -4.23 13.00 15.51
C VAL A 193 -3.19 13.16 16.61
N ALA A 194 -3.17 14.31 17.25
CA ALA A 194 -2.30 14.62 18.39
C ALA A 194 -3.12 14.86 19.66
N ALA A 195 -2.48 14.74 20.82
CA ALA A 195 -3.14 14.91 22.12
C ALA A 195 -3.78 16.29 22.23
N GLY A 196 -3.01 17.35 22.17
CA GLY A 196 -3.54 18.70 22.26
C GLY A 196 -2.52 19.80 21.95
N LYS A 197 -3.05 20.94 21.51
CA LYS A 197 -2.33 22.21 21.44
C LYS A 197 -3.28 23.28 22.00
N PRO A 198 -2.86 24.07 23.00
CA PRO A 198 -3.73 25.10 23.56
C PRO A 198 -4.27 26.03 22.46
N ASN A 199 -5.58 26.25 22.47
CA ASN A 199 -6.29 27.18 21.60
C ASN A 199 -6.29 26.85 20.09
N ALA A 200 -6.07 25.60 19.69
CA ALA A 200 -6.21 25.17 18.30
C ALA A 200 -6.98 23.84 18.21
N GLU A 201 -7.97 23.78 17.33
CA GLU A 201 -8.73 22.55 17.01
C GLU A 201 -7.92 21.67 16.05
N ALA A 202 -7.26 22.31 15.09
CA ALA A 202 -6.36 21.68 14.12
C ALA A 202 -5.25 22.66 13.73
N SER A 203 -4.30 22.19 12.93
CA SER A 203 -3.30 23.03 12.28
C SER A 203 -2.81 22.39 11.00
N PHE A 204 -2.50 23.21 9.99
CA PHE A 204 -1.95 22.75 8.72
C PHE A 204 -0.49 23.19 8.55
N ASP A 205 0.42 22.20 8.53
CA ASP A 205 1.82 22.44 8.16
C ASP A 205 1.98 22.33 6.64
N ARG A 206 2.22 23.46 5.99
CA ARG A 206 2.40 23.55 4.55
C ARG A 206 3.70 22.92 4.07
N SER A 207 4.75 23.02 4.88
CA SER A 207 6.07 22.49 4.49
C SER A 207 6.02 20.97 4.35
N GLY A 208 5.19 20.33 5.18
CA GLY A 208 4.97 18.90 5.18
C GLY A 208 3.68 18.44 4.54
N ASN A 209 2.78 19.34 4.19
CA ASN A 209 1.40 19.00 3.86
C ASN A 209 0.78 18.08 4.92
N ILE A 210 0.97 18.45 6.20
CA ILE A 210 0.48 17.68 7.33
C ILE A 210 -0.63 18.47 8.02
N LEU A 211 -1.80 17.82 8.14
CA LEU A 211 -2.94 18.33 8.88
C LEU A 211 -2.98 17.63 10.24
N THR A 212 -2.75 18.37 11.32
CA THR A 212 -2.80 17.85 12.69
C THR A 212 -4.12 18.21 13.33
N ILE A 213 -4.84 17.20 13.87
CA ILE A 213 -6.09 17.34 14.61
C ILE A 213 -5.81 17.17 16.09
N TYR A 214 -6.28 18.10 16.94
CA TYR A 214 -6.02 18.08 18.37
C TYR A 214 -7.20 17.49 19.15
N LYS A 215 -7.06 16.24 19.60
CA LYS A 215 -8.12 15.45 20.23
C LYS A 215 -8.66 16.05 21.54
N GLU A 216 -7.79 16.58 22.38
CA GLU A 216 -8.16 17.14 23.67
C GLU A 216 -9.07 18.38 23.53
N VAL A 217 -8.94 19.12 22.42
CA VAL A 217 -9.75 20.33 22.15
C VAL A 217 -11.10 19.96 21.55
N LEU A 218 -11.10 19.01 20.62
CA LEU A 218 -12.30 18.61 19.90
C LEU A 218 -13.18 17.62 20.66
N GLY A 219 -12.60 16.85 21.57
CA GLY A 219 -13.29 15.82 22.33
C GLY A 219 -13.64 14.57 21.50
N GLU A 220 -14.01 13.49 22.18
CA GLU A 220 -14.28 12.20 21.55
C GLU A 220 -15.48 12.22 20.60
N ASP A 221 -16.50 13.02 20.89
CA ASP A 221 -17.71 13.11 20.06
C ASP A 221 -17.47 13.67 18.67
N PHE A 222 -16.37 14.42 18.48
CA PHE A 222 -15.98 14.90 17.17
C PHE A 222 -15.64 13.74 16.22
N PHE A 223 -15.00 12.69 16.71
CA PHE A 223 -14.52 11.56 15.89
C PHE A 223 -15.61 10.51 15.60
N ARG A 224 -16.76 10.55 16.29
CA ARG A 224 -17.82 9.57 16.08
C ARG A 224 -18.49 9.74 14.73
N ALA A 225 -18.74 8.62 14.04
CA ALA A 225 -19.47 8.55 12.77
C ALA A 225 -20.93 9.02 12.91
N PRO A 226 -21.58 9.42 11.79
CA PRO A 226 -21.10 9.59 10.43
C PRO A 226 -20.31 10.89 10.22
N LEU A 227 -19.86 11.14 8.96
CA LEU A 227 -19.17 12.39 8.61
C LEU A 227 -20.10 13.61 8.90
N LYS A 228 -19.63 14.49 9.79
CA LYS A 228 -20.39 15.65 10.28
C LYS A 228 -20.01 16.92 9.57
N VAL A 229 -20.94 17.89 9.54
CA VAL A 229 -20.69 19.24 9.00
C VAL A 229 -19.48 19.90 9.67
N GLN A 230 -19.33 19.75 11.00
CA GLN A 230 -18.20 20.28 11.75
C GLN A 230 -16.85 19.68 11.29
N GLN A 231 -16.82 18.38 11.02
CA GLN A 231 -15.62 17.71 10.52
C GLN A 231 -15.24 18.20 9.12
N LEU A 232 -16.23 18.35 8.22
CA LEU A 232 -16.00 18.92 6.89
C LEU A 232 -15.59 20.39 6.95
N GLY A 233 -16.23 21.16 7.83
CA GLY A 233 -15.91 22.57 8.03
C GLY A 233 -14.45 22.76 8.47
N LEU A 234 -14.00 21.96 9.43
CA LEU A 234 -12.60 21.99 9.89
C LEU A 234 -11.61 21.56 8.79
N LEU A 235 -11.93 20.50 8.04
CA LEU A 235 -11.13 20.07 6.90
C LEU A 235 -11.00 21.17 5.84
N ILE A 236 -12.11 21.80 5.45
CA ILE A 236 -12.13 22.89 4.47
C ILE A 236 -11.30 24.08 4.96
N HIS A 237 -11.46 24.45 6.24
CA HIS A 237 -10.69 25.51 6.87
C HIS A 237 -9.18 25.26 6.78
N GLU A 238 -8.74 24.09 7.22
CA GLU A 238 -7.31 23.76 7.19
C GLU A 238 -6.74 23.64 5.77
N LEU A 239 -7.50 23.06 4.84
CA LEU A 239 -7.08 22.99 3.43
C LEU A 239 -7.10 24.34 2.72
N ALA A 240 -7.83 25.35 3.20
CA ALA A 240 -7.75 26.72 2.68
C ALA A 240 -6.39 27.36 2.96
N HIS A 241 -5.70 26.95 4.01
CA HIS A 241 -4.33 27.40 4.28
C HIS A 241 -3.27 26.85 3.30
N TRP A 242 -3.62 25.97 2.38
CA TRP A 242 -2.68 25.33 1.44
C TRP A 242 -1.84 26.34 0.63
N LYS A 243 -2.43 27.45 0.20
CA LYS A 243 -1.76 28.44 -0.67
C LYS A 243 -1.38 29.74 0.05
N ILE A 244 -1.96 30.04 1.20
CA ILE A 244 -1.86 31.35 1.84
C ILE A 244 -0.71 31.35 2.85
N HIS A 245 0.23 32.30 2.69
CA HIS A 245 1.37 32.48 3.59
C HIS A 245 1.06 33.28 4.86
N GLU A 246 -0.15 33.80 4.98
CA GLU A 246 -0.55 34.66 6.10
C GLU A 246 -1.28 33.86 7.17
N GLU A 247 -0.95 34.06 8.43
CA GLU A 247 -1.71 33.56 9.58
C GLU A 247 -3.09 34.23 9.74
N SER A 248 -3.32 35.31 8.98
CA SER A 248 -4.56 36.08 9.04
C SER A 248 -5.63 35.52 8.10
N HIS A 249 -6.86 35.40 8.61
CA HIS A 249 -8.04 35.00 7.85
C HIS A 249 -8.61 36.19 7.05
N GLY A 250 -7.81 36.79 6.17
CA GLY A 250 -8.21 37.89 5.29
C GLY A 250 -9.13 37.45 4.12
N ALA A 251 -9.45 38.39 3.24
CA ALA A 251 -10.32 38.14 2.08
C ALA A 251 -9.85 36.97 1.19
N ASN A 252 -8.55 36.82 1.00
CA ASN A 252 -7.97 35.73 0.22
C ASN A 252 -8.23 34.37 0.86
N PHE A 253 -8.14 34.27 2.20
CA PHE A 253 -8.46 33.03 2.92
C PHE A 253 -9.94 32.64 2.73
N HIS A 254 -10.88 33.58 2.84
CA HIS A 254 -12.29 33.30 2.63
C HIS A 254 -12.57 32.81 1.21
N SER A 255 -11.97 33.45 0.20
CA SER A 255 -12.09 33.01 -1.20
C SER A 255 -11.51 31.59 -1.40
N ASP A 256 -10.36 31.27 -0.81
CA ASP A 256 -9.80 29.93 -0.90
C ASP A 256 -10.65 28.88 -0.13
N ALA A 257 -11.22 29.25 1.02
CA ALA A 257 -12.12 28.37 1.75
C ALA A 257 -13.41 28.07 0.96
N GLU A 258 -13.97 29.06 0.28
CA GLU A 258 -15.13 28.89 -0.61
C GLU A 258 -14.78 27.96 -1.79
N ASN A 259 -13.62 28.16 -2.44
CA ASN A 259 -13.15 27.32 -3.54
C ASN A 259 -12.87 25.88 -3.10
N VAL A 260 -12.27 25.69 -1.92
CA VAL A 260 -12.04 24.37 -1.33
C VAL A 260 -13.37 23.71 -0.99
N GLY A 261 -14.30 24.47 -0.37
CA GLY A 261 -15.63 23.98 -0.04
C GLY A 261 -16.40 23.52 -1.27
N ALA A 262 -16.38 24.30 -2.36
CA ALA A 262 -17.00 23.93 -3.62
C ALA A 262 -16.36 22.67 -4.23
N ALA A 263 -15.03 22.56 -4.23
CA ALA A 263 -14.34 21.37 -4.71
C ALA A 263 -14.67 20.12 -3.90
N VAL A 264 -14.72 20.23 -2.56
CA VAL A 264 -15.14 19.14 -1.66
C VAL A 264 -16.57 18.72 -1.95
N ALA A 265 -17.50 19.67 -2.12
CA ALA A 265 -18.90 19.38 -2.42
C ALA A 265 -19.03 18.62 -3.74
N VAL A 266 -18.40 19.08 -4.82
CA VAL A 266 -18.42 18.41 -6.13
C VAL A 266 -17.85 17.01 -6.02
N PHE A 267 -16.68 16.86 -5.39
CA PHE A 267 -16.04 15.56 -5.21
C PHE A 267 -16.93 14.57 -4.43
N LEU A 268 -17.55 14.99 -3.34
CA LEU A 268 -18.46 14.15 -2.56
C LEU A 268 -19.74 13.79 -3.31
N MET A 269 -20.28 14.68 -4.14
CA MET A 269 -21.43 14.39 -4.99
C MET A 269 -21.10 13.35 -6.06
N GLU A 270 -19.96 13.48 -6.74
CA GLU A 270 -19.50 12.55 -7.77
C GLU A 270 -19.18 11.16 -7.20
N ASN A 271 -18.73 11.11 -5.95
CA ASN A 271 -18.31 9.89 -5.27
C ASN A 271 -19.23 9.49 -4.11
N TYR A 272 -20.53 9.81 -4.20
CA TYR A 272 -21.51 9.66 -3.11
C TYR A 272 -21.52 8.28 -2.47
N TYR A 273 -21.51 7.21 -3.26
CA TYR A 273 -21.52 5.83 -2.74
C TYR A 273 -20.24 5.49 -1.97
N GLU A 274 -19.08 5.91 -2.47
CA GLU A 274 -17.82 5.69 -1.78
C GLU A 274 -17.70 6.55 -0.52
N ALA A 275 -18.20 7.78 -0.56
CA ALA A 275 -18.24 8.68 0.58
C ALA A 275 -19.11 8.12 1.70
N THR A 276 -20.27 7.53 1.38
CA THR A 276 -21.13 6.88 2.37
C THR A 276 -20.47 5.66 2.98
N GLN A 277 -19.76 4.83 2.21
CA GLN A 277 -19.03 3.69 2.76
C GLN A 277 -17.89 4.13 3.67
N LYS A 278 -17.06 5.08 3.25
CA LYS A 278 -15.95 5.61 4.05
C LYS A 278 -16.41 6.42 5.26
N GLY A 279 -17.49 7.17 5.14
CA GLY A 279 -18.12 7.90 6.23
C GLY A 279 -18.97 7.04 7.15
N SER A 280 -19.53 5.94 6.64
CA SER A 280 -20.45 5.03 7.34
C SER A 280 -19.83 3.65 7.56
N ALA A 281 -18.52 3.46 7.35
CA ALA A 281 -17.90 2.19 7.69
C ALA A 281 -18.08 1.93 9.18
N ILE A 282 -19.24 1.40 9.42
CA ILE A 282 -19.84 0.96 10.65
C ILE A 282 -19.35 -0.44 10.92
#